data_c677c7afd75eeb1537aea7f7049cfa97
#
_entry.id   c677c7afd75eeb1537aea7f7049cfa97
#
_cell.length_a   1.000
_cell.length_b   1.000
_cell.length_c   1.000
_cell.angle_alpha   90.00
_cell.angle_beta   90.00
_cell.angle_gamma   90.00
#
_symmetry.space_group_name_H-M   'P 1'
#
loop_
_entity.id
_entity.type
_entity.pdbx_description
1 polymer ?
#
loop_
_entity_poly.entity_id
_entity_poly.type
_entity_poly.pdbx_seq_one_letter_code
_entity_poly.pdbx_strand_id
1 'polypeptide(L)'
;PLLDFNHMKRFIYSLIAVLAWSLSTDAQTVIVRKRNLNTAQGAGTISSQSPSTSLPLSGSLYYSRYNHAIKLSPTAMLAGDVPIAYEYKISDYMSAEAGIGVTTFNITEEAIRGYSLRQDGQTQSKLGYSGNVNVKFFPEGNAFEDGYYISYTMGHRNYAQDFYTTTPAGIDTAVSEGFNWTDFGFTIGYQSRPSERMIVDWFIGGAIRQKQRRTSDYVEEFDPVSGIFTGEYRLIDSKNAAPAILGGMKISILFR
;
A
#
# COMPACT_ATOMS: atom_id res chain seq x y z
N PRO A 1 6.52 -3.16 -29.16
CA PRO A 1 7.79 -3.41 -28.50
C PRO A 1 7.48 -4.15 -27.21
N LEU A 2 7.64 -5.47 -27.24
CA LEU A 2 7.51 -6.35 -26.09
C LEU A 2 8.57 -5.91 -25.08
N LEU A 3 8.15 -5.48 -23.91
CA LEU A 3 9.04 -5.28 -22.77
C LEU A 3 9.74 -6.62 -22.49
N ASP A 4 11.05 -6.64 -22.69
CA ASP A 4 11.85 -7.84 -22.53
C ASP A 4 11.71 -8.34 -21.10
N PHE A 5 11.13 -9.53 -20.94
CA PHE A 5 10.87 -10.19 -19.66
C PHE A 5 12.14 -10.31 -18.78
N ASN A 6 13.30 -10.35 -19.41
CA ASN A 6 14.58 -10.37 -18.73
C ASN A 6 14.94 -9.01 -18.08
N HIS A 7 14.53 -7.89 -18.67
CA HIS A 7 14.70 -6.58 -18.06
C HIS A 7 13.81 -6.40 -16.83
N MET A 8 12.59 -6.90 -16.88
CA MET A 8 11.66 -6.86 -15.74
C MET A 8 12.15 -7.71 -14.56
N LYS A 9 12.65 -8.92 -14.80
CA LYS A 9 13.27 -9.75 -13.75
C LYS A 9 14.46 -9.06 -13.10
N ARG A 10 15.34 -8.46 -13.89
CA ARG A 10 16.50 -7.71 -13.38
C ARG A 10 16.06 -6.53 -12.52
N PHE A 11 15.01 -5.81 -12.92
CA PHE A 11 14.46 -4.72 -12.14
C PHE A 11 13.89 -5.19 -10.79
N ILE A 12 13.13 -6.29 -10.79
CA ILE A 12 12.59 -6.90 -9.57
C ILE A 12 13.71 -7.37 -8.64
N TYR A 13 14.74 -8.05 -9.18
CA TYR A 13 15.87 -8.49 -8.36
C TYR A 13 16.68 -7.34 -7.80
N SER A 14 16.89 -6.26 -8.58
CA SER A 14 17.56 -5.07 -8.07
C SER A 14 16.75 -4.37 -6.97
N LEU A 15 15.42 -4.32 -7.10
CA LEU A 15 14.55 -3.75 -6.08
C LEU A 15 14.57 -4.60 -4.80
N ILE A 16 14.53 -5.93 -4.92
CA ILE A 16 14.66 -6.86 -3.78
C ILE A 16 16.03 -6.73 -3.12
N ALA A 17 17.11 -6.60 -3.91
CA ALA A 17 18.46 -6.42 -3.39
C ALA A 17 18.61 -5.09 -2.64
N VAL A 18 18.02 -4.00 -3.13
CA VAL A 18 18.01 -2.69 -2.45
C VAL A 18 17.21 -2.77 -1.15
N LEU A 19 16.04 -3.44 -1.15
CA LEU A 19 15.25 -3.69 0.05
C LEU A 19 16.00 -4.57 1.06
N ALA A 20 16.64 -5.63 0.61
CA ALA A 20 17.45 -6.49 1.47
C ALA A 20 18.67 -5.77 2.03
N TRP A 21 19.30 -4.90 1.27
CA TRP A 21 20.42 -4.09 1.73
C TRP A 21 19.97 -3.04 2.76
N SER A 22 18.82 -2.41 2.58
CA SER A 22 18.28 -1.48 3.57
C SER A 22 17.90 -2.15 4.89
N LEU A 23 17.59 -3.46 4.87
CA LEU A 23 17.33 -4.26 6.07
C LEU A 23 18.61 -4.75 6.76
N SER A 24 19.75 -4.77 6.06
CA SER A 24 21.03 -5.23 6.61
C SER A 24 21.92 -4.11 7.16
N THR A 25 21.60 -2.86 6.88
CA THR A 25 22.29 -1.72 7.48
C THR A 25 21.64 -1.38 8.82
N ASP A 26 22.36 -1.70 9.88
CA ASP A 26 22.13 -1.32 11.27
C ASP A 26 21.05 -2.09 12.02
N ALA A 27 21.42 -3.30 12.44
CA ALA A 27 21.11 -3.74 13.80
C ALA A 27 21.84 -2.77 14.75
N GLN A 28 21.37 -1.52 14.86
CA GLN A 28 21.82 -0.63 15.91
C GLN A 28 21.47 -1.30 17.22
N THR A 29 22.51 -1.66 17.94
CA THR A 29 22.46 -2.16 19.30
C THR A 29 21.60 -1.19 20.10
N VAL A 30 20.38 -1.59 20.39
CA VAL A 30 19.54 -0.90 21.36
C VAL A 30 20.26 -1.06 22.69
N ILE A 31 21.01 -0.04 23.09
CA ILE A 31 21.56 0.06 24.43
C ILE A 31 20.38 0.26 25.36
N VAL A 32 19.82 -0.84 25.81
CA VAL A 32 18.89 -0.84 26.95
C VAL A 32 19.70 -0.37 28.15
N ARG A 33 19.68 0.92 28.44
CA ARG A 33 20.12 1.45 29.73
C ARG A 33 19.20 0.88 30.81
N LYS A 34 19.57 -0.24 31.37
CA LYS A 34 19.01 -0.71 32.64
C LYS A 34 19.20 0.42 33.63
N ARG A 35 18.14 1.05 34.06
CA ARG A 35 18.12 1.96 35.19
C ARG A 35 18.38 1.11 36.43
N ASN A 36 19.63 1.09 36.93
CA ASN A 36 19.93 0.53 38.22
C ASN A 36 19.27 1.42 39.27
N LEU A 37 18.16 0.96 39.79
CA LEU A 37 17.61 1.43 41.07
C LEU A 37 18.48 0.86 42.17
N ASN A 38 19.62 1.45 42.44
CA ASN A 38 20.38 1.16 43.65
C ASN A 38 19.69 1.89 44.80
N THR A 39 18.96 1.15 45.55
CA THR A 39 18.55 1.44 46.93
C THR A 39 19.80 1.64 47.76
N ALA A 40 20.18 2.86 48.03
CA ALA A 40 21.18 3.19 49.05
C ALA A 40 20.45 3.75 50.28
N GLN A 41 20.19 2.89 51.24
CA GLN A 41 20.02 3.34 52.63
C GLN A 41 21.36 3.85 53.14
N GLY A 42 21.39 5.09 53.60
CA GLY A 42 22.55 5.69 54.27
C GLY A 42 22.10 6.95 54.99
N ALA A 43 21.92 6.84 56.29
CA ALA A 43 21.67 7.95 57.20
C ALA A 43 22.87 8.89 57.23
N GLY A 44 22.65 10.20 57.26
CA GLY A 44 23.69 11.17 57.63
C GLY A 44 23.48 12.57 57.18
N THR A 45 23.04 13.42 58.08
CA THR A 45 23.40 14.83 58.28
C THR A 45 22.84 15.88 57.31
N ILE A 46 21.98 16.68 57.88
CA ILE A 46 21.39 17.93 57.37
C ILE A 46 22.48 18.95 57.05
N SER A 47 22.58 19.37 55.81
CA SER A 47 23.19 20.62 55.43
C SER A 47 22.32 21.25 54.32
N SER A 48 21.71 22.36 54.70
CA SER A 48 20.86 23.19 53.87
C SER A 48 21.69 23.96 52.83
N GLN A 49 21.83 23.36 51.66
CA GLN A 49 22.13 24.09 50.44
C GLN A 49 21.25 23.55 49.35
N SER A 50 20.28 24.33 48.95
CA SER A 50 19.48 24.10 47.76
C SER A 50 20.33 24.32 46.50
N PRO A 51 20.79 23.29 45.82
CA PRO A 51 21.07 23.44 44.41
C PRO A 51 19.74 23.21 43.71
N SER A 52 19.22 24.23 43.09
CA SER A 52 18.22 24.11 42.05
C SER A 52 18.82 23.30 40.92
N THR A 53 18.95 22.01 41.11
CA THR A 53 19.25 21.07 40.07
C THR A 53 17.92 20.86 39.34
N SER A 54 17.65 21.72 38.40
CA SER A 54 16.72 21.42 37.30
C SER A 54 17.26 20.12 36.71
N LEU A 55 16.69 18.99 37.18
CA LEU A 55 16.80 17.77 36.45
C LEU A 55 16.40 18.08 35.01
N PRO A 56 17.25 17.88 34.01
CA PRO A 56 16.77 17.93 32.66
C PRO A 56 15.73 16.80 32.59
N LEU A 57 14.46 17.19 32.56
CA LEU A 57 13.41 16.36 31.98
C LEU A 57 13.83 16.16 30.53
N SER A 58 14.79 15.23 30.33
CA SER A 58 15.20 14.76 29.02
C SER A 58 14.16 13.76 28.50
N GLY A 59 12.93 14.16 28.56
CA GLY A 59 11.91 13.79 27.63
C GLY A 59 11.72 15.04 26.79
N SER A 60 12.60 15.27 25.82
CA SER A 60 12.26 16.24 24.80
C SER A 60 11.02 15.68 24.13
N LEU A 61 9.89 16.24 24.52
CA LEU A 61 8.70 16.22 23.69
C LEU A 61 9.09 16.96 22.41
N TYR A 62 9.78 16.26 21.52
CA TYR A 62 9.96 16.68 20.15
C TYR A 62 8.58 16.59 19.50
N TYR A 63 7.73 17.57 19.79
CA TYR A 63 6.55 17.79 18.95
C TYR A 63 7.07 17.97 17.54
N SER A 64 6.66 17.09 16.65
CA SER A 64 7.01 17.24 15.26
C SER A 64 6.57 18.61 14.78
N ARG A 65 7.52 19.42 14.35
CA ARG A 65 7.26 20.76 13.78
C ARG A 65 6.60 20.66 12.41
N TYR A 66 6.41 19.45 11.93
CA TYR A 66 5.86 19.15 10.61
C TYR A 66 4.40 18.76 10.75
N ASN A 67 3.57 19.37 9.92
CA ASN A 67 2.14 19.09 9.88
C ASN A 67 1.71 18.43 8.58
N HIS A 68 2.61 18.31 7.62
CA HIS A 68 2.33 17.85 6.28
C HIS A 68 3.32 16.77 5.86
N ALA A 69 2.84 15.77 5.10
CA ALA A 69 3.68 14.75 4.52
C ALA A 69 3.21 14.39 3.11
N ILE A 70 4.16 14.19 2.19
CA ILE A 70 3.90 13.56 0.90
C ILE A 70 4.40 12.11 0.99
N LYS A 71 3.59 11.18 0.50
CA LYS A 71 3.82 9.74 0.62
C LYS A 71 3.85 9.04 -0.71
N LEU A 72 4.72 8.05 -0.80
CA LEU A 72 4.76 7.06 -1.85
C LEU A 72 4.60 5.67 -1.23
N SER A 73 3.97 4.75 -1.94
CA SER A 73 3.78 3.37 -1.49
C SER A 73 4.50 2.39 -2.41
N PRO A 74 5.77 2.02 -2.12
CA PRO A 74 6.52 1.08 -2.95
C PRO A 74 5.83 -0.29 -3.08
N THR A 75 5.17 -0.74 -2.03
CA THR A 75 4.42 -2.02 -2.07
C THR A 75 3.21 -1.96 -2.98
N ALA A 76 2.52 -0.81 -3.09
CA ALA A 76 1.42 -0.64 -4.04
C ALA A 76 1.93 -0.66 -5.49
N MET A 77 3.14 -0.15 -5.74
CA MET A 77 3.75 -0.19 -7.07
C MET A 77 3.98 -1.63 -7.55
N LEU A 78 4.27 -2.58 -6.66
CA LEU A 78 4.36 -3.99 -7.02
C LEU A 78 3.00 -4.58 -7.44
N ALA A 79 1.90 -3.98 -6.96
CA ALA A 79 0.55 -4.34 -7.37
C ALA A 79 0.06 -3.54 -8.59
N GLY A 80 0.95 -2.81 -9.27
CA GLY A 80 0.62 -2.00 -10.44
C GLY A 80 -0.14 -0.71 -10.12
N ASP A 81 -0.09 -0.24 -8.87
CA ASP A 81 -0.70 1.02 -8.42
C ASP A 81 0.41 1.98 -7.97
N VAL A 82 0.50 3.13 -8.60
CA VAL A 82 1.51 4.17 -8.29
C VAL A 82 0.81 5.35 -7.63
N PRO A 83 0.48 5.23 -6.32
CA PRO A 83 -0.20 6.29 -5.61
C PRO A 83 0.78 7.34 -5.08
N ILE A 84 0.35 8.60 -5.16
CA ILE A 84 0.92 9.71 -4.42
C ILE A 84 -0.12 10.14 -3.41
N ALA A 85 0.23 10.18 -2.13
CA ALA A 85 -0.68 10.60 -1.09
C ALA A 85 -0.13 11.79 -0.31
N TYR A 86 -1.05 12.59 0.19
CA TYR A 86 -0.79 13.69 1.08
C TYR A 86 -1.41 13.38 2.44
N GLU A 87 -0.64 13.54 3.51
CA GLU A 87 -1.11 13.37 4.87
C GLU A 87 -0.98 14.69 5.63
N TYR A 88 -2.04 15.03 6.37
CA TYR A 88 -2.12 16.18 7.23
C TYR A 88 -2.29 15.77 8.69
N LYS A 89 -1.44 16.30 9.56
CA LYS A 89 -1.53 16.11 11.00
C LYS A 89 -2.60 17.03 11.56
N ILE A 90 -3.74 16.46 11.97
CA ILE A 90 -4.85 17.21 12.57
C ILE A 90 -4.53 17.55 14.02
N SER A 91 -3.95 16.59 14.75
CA SER A 91 -3.51 16.72 16.14
C SER A 91 -2.38 15.72 16.40
N ASP A 92 -1.83 15.72 17.59
CA ASP A 92 -0.83 14.73 17.99
C ASP A 92 -1.40 13.30 17.99
N TYR A 93 -2.72 13.16 18.12
CA TYR A 93 -3.43 11.89 18.16
C TYR A 93 -4.04 11.47 16.82
N MET A 94 -4.11 12.37 15.84
CA MET A 94 -4.84 12.10 14.60
C MET A 94 -4.16 12.71 13.37
N SER A 95 -4.16 11.97 12.29
CA SER A 95 -3.85 12.47 10.95
C SER A 95 -4.86 11.97 9.93
N ALA A 96 -5.00 12.72 8.84
CA ALA A 96 -5.79 12.33 7.68
C ALA A 96 -4.89 12.29 6.45
N GLU A 97 -5.06 11.24 5.65
CA GLU A 97 -4.30 11.00 4.43
C GLU A 97 -5.28 10.86 3.27
N ALA A 98 -4.99 11.52 2.15
CA ALA A 98 -5.69 11.32 0.89
C ALA A 98 -4.68 11.12 -0.23
N GLY A 99 -4.95 10.18 -1.12
CA GLY A 99 -4.06 9.84 -2.23
C GLY A 99 -4.81 9.62 -3.52
N ILE A 100 -4.11 9.89 -4.60
CA ILE A 100 -4.50 9.58 -5.97
C ILE A 100 -3.35 8.87 -6.67
N GLY A 101 -3.66 8.03 -7.64
CA GLY A 101 -2.64 7.30 -8.36
C GLY A 101 -3.10 6.84 -9.72
N VAL A 102 -2.15 6.30 -10.46
CA VAL A 102 -2.38 5.62 -11.71
C VAL A 102 -2.17 4.13 -11.53
N THR A 103 -3.07 3.35 -12.09
CA THR A 103 -2.93 1.90 -12.10
C THR A 103 -2.51 1.44 -13.48
N THR A 104 -1.71 0.40 -13.49
CA THR A 104 -1.25 -0.26 -14.69
C THR A 104 -1.44 -1.77 -14.52
N PHE A 105 -0.63 -2.53 -15.17
CA PHE A 105 -0.57 -3.97 -15.07
C PHE A 105 -0.34 -4.46 -13.62
N ASN A 106 -1.20 -5.34 -13.13
CA ASN A 106 -1.08 -5.93 -11.79
C ASN A 106 -0.18 -7.17 -11.81
N ILE A 107 1.11 -6.96 -11.63
CA ILE A 107 2.12 -8.03 -11.62
C ILE A 107 1.79 -9.12 -10.58
N THR A 108 1.27 -8.73 -9.42
CA THR A 108 0.95 -9.67 -8.34
C THR A 108 -0.21 -10.57 -8.72
N GLU A 109 -1.25 -10.02 -9.33
CA GLU A 109 -2.40 -10.81 -9.76
C GLU A 109 -2.03 -11.78 -10.87
N GLU A 110 -1.23 -11.36 -11.84
CA GLU A 110 -0.75 -12.25 -12.89
C GLU A 110 0.20 -13.33 -12.38
N ALA A 111 1.08 -13.00 -11.44
CA ALA A 111 1.96 -13.99 -10.83
C ALA A 111 1.18 -15.07 -10.06
N ILE A 112 0.07 -14.70 -9.41
CA ILE A 112 -0.78 -15.62 -8.66
C ILE A 112 -1.67 -16.47 -9.58
N ARG A 113 -2.23 -15.86 -10.62
CA ARG A 113 -3.14 -16.55 -11.55
C ARG A 113 -2.44 -17.42 -12.58
N GLY A 114 -1.13 -17.27 -12.73
CA GLY A 114 -0.40 -17.80 -13.88
C GLY A 114 -0.73 -17.02 -15.16
N TYR A 115 0.04 -17.24 -16.19
CA TYR A 115 -0.19 -16.64 -17.50
C TYR A 115 -1.63 -16.90 -17.94
N SER A 116 -2.25 -15.86 -18.41
CA SER A 116 -3.60 -15.77 -18.96
C SER A 116 -4.22 -17.14 -19.27
N LEU A 117 -5.27 -17.50 -18.55
CA LEU A 117 -6.07 -18.70 -18.82
C LEU A 117 -6.72 -18.69 -20.21
N ARG A 118 -6.53 -17.61 -20.94
CA ARG A 118 -7.04 -17.43 -22.31
C ARG A 118 -5.95 -17.76 -23.29
N GLN A 119 -6.11 -18.90 -23.96
CA GLN A 119 -5.14 -19.39 -24.96
C GLN A 119 -5.28 -18.71 -26.33
N ASP A 120 -6.38 -18.01 -26.58
CA ASP A 120 -6.82 -17.52 -27.88
C ASP A 120 -6.82 -15.99 -28.03
N GLY A 121 -6.20 -15.27 -27.10
CA GLY A 121 -6.13 -13.83 -27.17
C GLY A 121 -4.93 -13.23 -26.47
N GLN A 122 -4.66 -11.96 -26.76
CA GLN A 122 -3.62 -11.17 -26.12
C GLN A 122 -4.24 -10.07 -25.29
N THR A 123 -3.69 -9.84 -24.10
CA THR A 123 -4.14 -8.79 -23.20
C THR A 123 -3.14 -7.65 -23.20
N GLN A 124 -3.63 -6.42 -23.41
CA GLN A 124 -2.84 -5.19 -23.30
C GLN A 124 -3.37 -4.33 -22.15
N SER A 125 -2.51 -4.06 -21.16
CA SER A 125 -2.86 -3.18 -20.05
C SER A 125 -3.02 -1.74 -20.51
N LYS A 126 -4.06 -1.09 -19.97
CA LYS A 126 -4.30 0.34 -20.10
C LYS A 126 -4.03 1.04 -18.77
N LEU A 127 -3.85 2.35 -18.84
CA LEU A 127 -3.80 3.18 -17.66
C LEU A 127 -5.20 3.27 -17.03
N GLY A 128 -5.26 2.92 -15.76
CA GLY A 128 -6.41 3.16 -14.91
C GLY A 128 -6.07 4.20 -13.84
N TYR A 129 -6.88 4.27 -12.81
CA TYR A 129 -6.72 5.24 -11.72
C TYR A 129 -6.96 4.59 -10.36
N SER A 130 -6.39 5.21 -9.33
CA SER A 130 -6.64 4.85 -7.95
C SER A 130 -6.89 6.10 -7.09
N GLY A 131 -7.56 5.89 -5.97
CA GLY A 131 -7.75 6.89 -4.95
C GLY A 131 -7.91 6.25 -3.58
N ASN A 132 -7.38 6.87 -2.55
CA ASN A 132 -7.51 6.38 -1.18
C ASN A 132 -7.65 7.52 -0.18
N VAL A 133 -8.36 7.21 0.90
CA VAL A 133 -8.48 8.08 2.08
C VAL A 133 -8.21 7.22 3.31
N ASN A 134 -7.39 7.73 4.22
CA ASN A 134 -7.09 7.08 5.49
C ASN A 134 -7.22 8.10 6.62
N VAL A 135 -7.76 7.66 7.75
CA VAL A 135 -7.74 8.41 9.00
C VAL A 135 -6.98 7.58 10.01
N LYS A 136 -5.88 8.12 10.53
CA LYS A 136 -5.02 7.44 11.50
C LYS A 136 -5.24 8.00 12.89
N PHE A 137 -5.27 7.12 13.87
CA PHE A 137 -5.31 7.44 15.29
C PHE A 137 -4.05 6.89 15.97
N PHE A 138 -3.35 7.75 16.69
CA PHE A 138 -2.11 7.48 17.40
C PHE A 138 -2.40 7.49 18.91
N PRO A 139 -2.50 6.33 19.57
CA PRO A 139 -2.88 6.25 20.99
C PRO A 139 -1.91 6.98 21.93
N GLU A 140 -0.65 7.09 21.54
CA GLU A 140 0.42 7.72 22.35
C GLU A 140 0.57 9.22 22.07
N GLY A 141 -0.21 9.79 21.14
CA GLY A 141 -0.10 11.20 20.77
C GLY A 141 1.21 11.53 20.04
N ASN A 142 1.66 10.64 19.19
CA ASN A 142 2.96 10.70 18.50
C ASN A 142 2.80 10.73 16.96
N ALA A 143 1.75 11.39 16.46
CA ALA A 143 1.57 11.55 15.02
C ALA A 143 2.81 12.24 14.40
N PHE A 144 3.35 11.62 13.33
CA PHE A 144 4.60 11.99 12.64
C PHE A 144 5.89 11.74 13.44
N GLU A 145 5.80 10.92 14.47
CA GLU A 145 6.94 10.41 15.25
C GLU A 145 6.95 8.87 15.21
N ASP A 146 7.89 8.26 15.91
CA ASP A 146 7.92 6.81 16.08
C ASP A 146 6.73 6.33 16.90
N GLY A 147 5.99 5.35 16.40
CA GLY A 147 4.90 4.76 17.18
C GLY A 147 3.85 4.01 16.38
N TYR A 148 2.96 3.37 17.13
CA TYR A 148 1.85 2.60 16.58
C TYR A 148 0.64 3.48 16.29
N TYR A 149 -0.12 3.07 15.30
CA TYR A 149 -1.40 3.70 14.97
C TYR A 149 -2.43 2.66 14.53
N ILE A 150 -3.69 3.05 14.65
CA ILE A 150 -4.83 2.35 14.06
C ILE A 150 -5.38 3.26 12.97
N SER A 151 -5.71 2.71 11.82
CA SER A 151 -6.24 3.50 10.71
C SER A 151 -7.51 2.88 10.16
N TYR A 152 -8.50 3.73 9.90
CA TYR A 152 -9.59 3.41 9.00
C TYR A 152 -9.16 3.78 7.58
N THR A 153 -9.38 2.88 6.64
CA THR A 153 -8.96 3.05 5.25
C THR A 153 -10.11 2.78 4.29
N MET A 154 -10.23 3.65 3.30
CA MET A 154 -11.10 3.48 2.14
C MET A 154 -10.25 3.68 0.90
N GLY A 155 -10.33 2.74 -0.04
CA GLY A 155 -9.57 2.81 -1.28
C GLY A 155 -10.40 2.36 -2.46
N HIS A 156 -10.15 2.96 -3.61
CA HIS A 156 -10.72 2.56 -4.89
C HIS A 156 -9.61 2.41 -5.91
N ARG A 157 -9.67 1.34 -6.70
CA ARG A 157 -8.73 1.07 -7.81
C ARG A 157 -9.49 0.60 -9.02
N ASN A 158 -9.20 1.22 -10.15
CA ASN A 158 -9.69 0.80 -11.46
C ASN A 158 -8.50 0.30 -12.27
N TYR A 159 -8.56 -0.93 -12.77
CA TYR A 159 -7.61 -1.51 -13.72
C TYR A 159 -8.33 -1.69 -15.05
N ALA A 160 -7.76 -1.22 -16.11
CA ALA A 160 -8.30 -1.34 -17.46
C ALA A 160 -7.34 -2.14 -18.36
N GLN A 161 -7.90 -2.96 -19.24
CA GLN A 161 -7.14 -3.72 -20.21
C GLN A 161 -7.95 -3.92 -21.48
N ASP A 162 -7.28 -4.08 -22.61
CA ASP A 162 -7.88 -4.55 -23.85
C ASP A 162 -7.53 -6.02 -24.06
N PHE A 163 -8.52 -6.79 -24.41
CA PHE A 163 -8.39 -8.16 -24.83
C PHE A 163 -8.55 -8.22 -26.35
N TYR A 164 -7.50 -8.64 -27.04
CA TYR A 164 -7.48 -8.81 -28.49
C TYR A 164 -7.66 -10.27 -28.81
N THR A 165 -8.63 -10.57 -29.65
CA THR A 165 -8.89 -11.93 -30.12
C THR A 165 -9.28 -11.89 -31.59
N THR A 166 -9.04 -13.00 -32.28
CA THR A 166 -9.49 -13.19 -33.65
C THR A 166 -10.75 -14.02 -33.63
N THR A 167 -11.83 -13.48 -34.17
CA THR A 167 -13.09 -14.23 -34.28
C THR A 167 -12.93 -15.44 -35.20
N PRO A 168 -13.82 -16.45 -35.14
CA PRO A 168 -13.82 -17.58 -36.09
C PRO A 168 -13.90 -17.17 -37.55
N ALA A 169 -14.42 -15.97 -37.82
CA ALA A 169 -14.46 -15.36 -39.18
C ALA A 169 -13.12 -14.71 -39.59
N GLY A 170 -12.06 -14.82 -38.76
CA GLY A 170 -10.75 -14.22 -39.03
C GLY A 170 -10.68 -12.70 -38.85
N ILE A 171 -11.63 -12.12 -38.11
CA ILE A 171 -11.66 -10.68 -37.83
C ILE A 171 -11.04 -10.42 -36.46
N ASP A 172 -10.01 -9.58 -36.41
CA ASP A 172 -9.42 -9.15 -35.15
C ASP A 172 -10.38 -8.21 -34.41
N THR A 173 -10.68 -8.57 -33.18
CA THR A 173 -11.60 -7.82 -32.32
C THR A 173 -10.89 -7.44 -31.02
N ALA A 174 -11.05 -6.19 -30.58
CA ALA A 174 -10.57 -5.70 -29.31
C ALA A 174 -11.75 -5.43 -28.37
N VAL A 175 -11.73 -6.06 -27.19
CA VAL A 175 -12.76 -5.86 -26.17
C VAL A 175 -12.13 -5.24 -24.95
N SER A 176 -12.64 -4.08 -24.51
CA SER A 176 -12.16 -3.43 -23.30
C SER A 176 -12.75 -4.08 -22.05
N GLU A 177 -11.89 -4.54 -21.19
CA GLU A 177 -12.23 -5.14 -19.91
C GLU A 177 -11.83 -4.21 -18.76
N GLY A 178 -12.49 -4.37 -17.62
CA GLY A 178 -12.20 -3.54 -16.46
C GLY A 178 -12.39 -4.28 -15.14
N PHE A 179 -11.54 -3.93 -14.18
CA PHE A 179 -11.60 -4.44 -12.81
C PHE A 179 -11.62 -3.27 -11.85
N ASN A 180 -12.72 -3.12 -11.12
CA ASN A 180 -12.85 -2.13 -10.08
C ASN A 180 -12.80 -2.80 -8.71
N TRP A 181 -11.99 -2.27 -7.82
CA TRP A 181 -11.91 -2.72 -6.44
C TRP A 181 -12.14 -1.54 -5.52
N THR A 182 -13.06 -1.71 -4.58
CA THR A 182 -13.30 -0.74 -3.52
C THR A 182 -13.10 -1.44 -2.19
N ASP A 183 -12.17 -0.95 -1.41
CA ASP A 183 -11.76 -1.50 -0.12
C ASP A 183 -12.26 -0.60 1.01
N PHE A 184 -12.87 -1.20 2.04
CA PHE A 184 -13.23 -0.56 3.29
C PHE A 184 -12.66 -1.39 4.43
N GLY A 185 -11.82 -0.82 5.26
CA GLY A 185 -11.14 -1.61 6.26
C GLY A 185 -10.44 -0.86 7.36
N PHE A 186 -9.81 -1.63 8.23
CA PHE A 186 -8.98 -1.15 9.32
C PHE A 186 -7.59 -1.74 9.20
N THR A 187 -6.60 -0.93 9.53
CA THR A 187 -5.21 -1.36 9.57
C THR A 187 -4.59 -0.92 10.90
N ILE A 188 -3.64 -1.71 11.35
CA ILE A 188 -2.71 -1.36 12.43
C ILE A 188 -1.37 -1.15 11.77
N GLY A 189 -0.67 -0.10 12.15
CA GLY A 189 0.62 0.21 11.59
C GLY A 189 1.59 0.73 12.62
N TYR A 190 2.84 0.81 12.20
CA TYR A 190 3.93 1.40 12.94
C TYR A 190 4.64 2.41 12.06
N GLN A 191 4.79 3.63 12.56
CA GLN A 191 5.63 4.65 11.94
C GLN A 191 7.01 4.60 12.56
N SER A 192 8.03 4.61 11.71
CA SER A 192 9.43 4.83 12.10
C SER A 192 9.93 6.10 11.43
N ARG A 193 10.63 6.93 12.21
CA ARG A 193 11.20 8.19 11.75
C ARG A 193 12.73 8.12 11.68
N PRO A 194 13.30 7.53 10.62
CA PRO A 194 14.75 7.36 10.49
C PRO A 194 15.50 8.68 10.32
N SER A 195 14.83 9.77 9.95
CA SER A 195 15.43 11.10 9.87
C SER A 195 14.42 12.19 10.22
N GLU A 196 14.89 13.42 10.39
CA GLU A 196 14.02 14.57 10.74
C GLU A 196 12.86 14.78 9.76
N ARG A 197 13.06 14.44 8.48
CA ARG A 197 12.08 14.71 7.42
C ARG A 197 11.53 13.47 6.75
N MET A 198 11.88 12.26 7.24
CA MET A 198 11.44 11.02 6.60
C MET A 198 10.72 10.13 7.60
N ILE A 199 9.58 9.60 7.17
CA ILE A 199 8.83 8.57 7.89
C ILE A 199 8.70 7.35 7.00
N VAL A 200 8.84 6.18 7.59
CA VAL A 200 8.52 4.90 7.00
C VAL A 200 7.35 4.29 7.78
N ASP A 201 6.26 4.05 7.08
CA ASP A 201 5.05 3.45 7.63
C ASP A 201 4.97 1.97 7.21
N TRP A 202 4.76 1.08 8.17
CA TRP A 202 4.42 -0.32 7.94
C TRP A 202 3.02 -0.57 8.45
N PHE A 203 2.18 -1.23 7.68
CA PHE A 203 0.82 -1.51 8.09
C PHE A 203 0.35 -2.88 7.62
N ILE A 204 -0.57 -3.45 8.41
CA ILE A 204 -1.30 -4.67 8.10
C ILE A 204 -2.72 -4.53 8.63
N GLY A 205 -3.68 -5.16 7.97
CA GLY A 205 -5.07 -5.14 8.41
C GLY A 205 -6.00 -5.93 7.54
N GLY A 206 -7.29 -5.75 7.77
CA GLY A 206 -8.36 -6.40 7.06
C GLY A 206 -9.35 -5.40 6.46
N ALA A 207 -9.93 -5.79 5.34
CA ALA A 207 -10.96 -5.02 4.65
C ALA A 207 -12.03 -5.91 4.06
N ILE A 208 -13.17 -5.30 3.75
CA ILE A 208 -14.15 -5.85 2.83
C ILE A 208 -13.87 -5.22 1.48
N ARG A 209 -13.56 -6.07 0.50
CA ARG A 209 -13.29 -5.68 -0.88
C ARG A 209 -14.49 -5.93 -1.73
N GLN A 210 -15.08 -4.88 -2.27
CA GLN A 210 -16.08 -4.96 -3.32
C GLN A 210 -15.34 -5.02 -4.66
N LYS A 211 -15.58 -6.11 -5.39
CA LYS A 211 -15.01 -6.33 -6.72
C LYS A 211 -16.10 -6.19 -7.75
N GLN A 212 -15.86 -5.38 -8.76
CA GLN A 212 -16.65 -5.32 -9.96
C GLN A 212 -15.76 -5.66 -11.14
N ARG A 213 -16.10 -6.71 -11.85
CA ARG A 213 -15.32 -7.19 -12.98
C ARG A 213 -16.20 -7.18 -14.22
N ARG A 214 -15.68 -6.59 -15.26
CA ARG A 214 -16.21 -6.67 -16.61
C ARG A 214 -15.23 -7.42 -17.48
N THR A 215 -15.59 -8.63 -17.90
CA THR A 215 -14.74 -9.51 -18.71
C THR A 215 -15.50 -9.95 -19.93
N SER A 216 -14.78 -10.16 -21.03
CA SER A 216 -15.33 -10.84 -22.20
C SER A 216 -15.31 -12.34 -21.97
N ASP A 217 -16.41 -12.97 -22.27
CA ASP A 217 -16.52 -14.44 -22.28
C ASP A 217 -17.05 -14.89 -23.63
N TYR A 218 -16.56 -16.04 -24.11
CA TYR A 218 -17.01 -16.61 -25.38
C TYR A 218 -18.28 -17.41 -25.14
N VAL A 219 -19.36 -16.97 -25.76
CA VAL A 219 -20.68 -17.61 -25.63
C VAL A 219 -21.03 -18.25 -26.98
N GLU A 220 -21.22 -19.56 -26.97
CA GLU A 220 -21.74 -20.28 -28.12
C GLU A 220 -23.26 -20.34 -28.03
N GLU A 221 -23.94 -19.91 -29.07
CA GLU A 221 -25.38 -19.96 -29.19
C GLU A 221 -25.74 -20.85 -30.40
N PHE A 222 -26.55 -21.87 -30.16
CA PHE A 222 -27.06 -22.74 -31.22
C PHE A 222 -28.26 -22.06 -31.87
N ASP A 223 -28.17 -21.78 -33.18
CA ASP A 223 -29.32 -21.30 -33.93
C ASP A 223 -30.13 -22.49 -34.45
N PRO A 224 -31.34 -22.74 -33.91
CA PRO A 224 -32.17 -23.85 -34.32
C PRO A 224 -32.70 -23.75 -35.74
N VAL A 225 -32.67 -22.55 -36.35
CA VAL A 225 -33.18 -22.30 -37.72
C VAL A 225 -32.14 -22.66 -38.75
N SER A 226 -30.89 -22.26 -38.54
CA SER A 226 -29.77 -22.56 -39.44
C SER A 226 -29.05 -23.87 -39.11
N GLY A 227 -29.24 -24.43 -37.88
CA GLY A 227 -28.51 -25.58 -37.36
C GLY A 227 -27.02 -25.34 -37.09
N ILE A 228 -26.60 -24.07 -37.05
CA ILE A 228 -25.21 -23.67 -36.94
C ILE A 228 -24.97 -23.11 -35.51
N PHE A 229 -23.81 -23.44 -34.93
CA PHE A 229 -23.32 -22.79 -33.73
C PHE A 229 -22.69 -21.45 -34.13
N THR A 230 -23.19 -20.37 -33.56
CA THR A 230 -22.58 -19.04 -33.65
C THR A 230 -21.97 -18.70 -32.32
N GLY A 231 -20.71 -18.32 -32.31
CA GLY A 231 -20.01 -17.89 -31.10
C GLY A 231 -19.66 -16.42 -31.17
N GLU A 232 -19.90 -15.72 -30.09
CA GLU A 232 -19.50 -14.31 -29.95
C GLU A 232 -18.93 -14.02 -28.58
N TYR A 233 -18.04 -13.04 -28.51
CA TYR A 233 -17.55 -12.55 -27.21
C TYR A 233 -18.55 -11.54 -26.64
N ARG A 234 -19.12 -11.87 -25.49
CA ARG A 234 -20.04 -10.99 -24.73
C ARG A 234 -19.38 -10.49 -23.48
N LEU A 235 -19.61 -9.20 -23.17
CA LEU A 235 -19.18 -8.62 -21.89
C LEU A 235 -20.08 -9.09 -20.77
N ILE A 236 -19.48 -9.74 -19.77
CA ILE A 236 -20.15 -10.20 -18.57
C ILE A 236 -19.70 -9.37 -17.39
N ASP A 237 -20.66 -8.72 -16.72
CA ASP A 237 -20.44 -7.97 -15.52
C ASP A 237 -20.67 -8.88 -14.29
N SER A 238 -19.67 -8.99 -13.44
CA SER A 238 -19.76 -9.68 -12.15
C SER A 238 -19.48 -8.74 -11.00
N LYS A 239 -20.26 -8.84 -9.93
CA LYS A 239 -20.06 -8.08 -8.68
C LYS A 239 -20.04 -9.04 -7.53
N ASN A 240 -19.01 -8.96 -6.71
CA ASN A 240 -18.91 -9.72 -5.48
C ASN A 240 -18.23 -8.91 -4.39
N ALA A 241 -18.42 -9.32 -3.14
CA ALA A 241 -17.70 -8.80 -2.00
C ALA A 241 -16.97 -9.95 -1.31
N ALA A 242 -15.73 -9.71 -0.92
CA ALA A 242 -14.90 -10.71 -0.25
C ALA A 242 -14.01 -10.06 0.81
N PRO A 243 -13.65 -10.78 1.87
CA PRO A 243 -12.63 -10.31 2.79
C PRO A 243 -11.29 -10.18 2.05
N ALA A 244 -10.52 -9.17 2.43
CA ALA A 244 -9.21 -8.90 1.88
C ALA A 244 -8.23 -8.55 2.99
N ILE A 245 -6.99 -8.98 2.84
CA ILE A 245 -5.89 -8.54 3.70
C ILE A 245 -5.28 -7.31 3.05
N LEU A 246 -5.09 -6.27 3.84
CA LEU A 246 -4.36 -5.07 3.47
C LEU A 246 -3.00 -5.12 4.14
N GLY A 247 -1.96 -4.71 3.46
CA GLY A 247 -0.64 -4.62 4.05
C GLY A 247 0.34 -3.94 3.11
N GLY A 248 1.35 -3.31 3.71
CA GLY A 248 2.34 -2.64 2.91
C GLY A 248 3.25 -1.71 3.68
N MET A 249 4.03 -0.97 2.88
CA MET A 249 4.95 0.04 3.34
C MET A 249 4.71 1.34 2.56
N LYS A 250 4.80 2.46 3.28
CA LYS A 250 4.80 3.80 2.69
C LYS A 250 6.04 4.55 3.16
N ILE A 251 6.58 5.37 2.29
CA ILE A 251 7.68 6.29 2.59
C ILE A 251 7.17 7.70 2.46
N SER A 252 7.45 8.53 3.45
CA SER A 252 6.93 9.90 3.55
C SER A 252 8.04 10.91 3.70
N ILE A 253 7.85 12.07 3.09
CA ILE A 253 8.69 13.25 3.28
C ILE A 253 7.85 14.31 3.97
N LEU A 254 8.35 14.80 5.13
CA LEU A 254 7.71 15.77 5.98
C LEU A 254 8.06 17.20 5.55
N PHE A 255 7.09 18.11 5.66
CA PHE A 255 7.26 19.54 5.44
C PHE A 255 6.31 20.36 6.33
N ARG A 256 6.59 21.67 6.43
CA ARG A 256 5.82 22.62 7.25
C ARG A 256 4.69 23.25 6.48
#